data_c86f7ccc53690c0970d8ab1ef364123d
#
_entry.id   c86f7ccc53690c0970d8ab1ef364123d
#
_cell.length_a   1.000
_cell.length_b   1.000
_cell.length_c   1.000
_cell.angle_alpha   90.00
_cell.angle_beta   90.00
_cell.angle_gamma   90.00
#
_symmetry.space_group_name_H-M   'P 1'
#
loop_
_entity.id
_entity.type
_entity.pdbx_description
1 polymer ?
#
loop_
_entity_poly.entity_id
_entity_poly.type
_entity_poly.pdbx_seq_one_letter_code
_entity_poly.pdbx_strand_id
1 'polypeptide(L)'
;TLEVGGTFNHFCQRLGIEQAEQKILHSPFDYPNQSLLCVPRYLPATNQNNTLQSLGEMLLPIIEANKGRCFVLCTSYLMMRGLAEYFRENSELSILLQGEMPKAKLLEQFIHETHSVLVATSSFWEGVDVRGDALSLVIIDKLPFTAPDEPLLKARIEDCRLQGGDPFNDIQIPEAVITLKQGVGRLIRDVTDRGAVIICDNRLVMRNYGETFLKSLPNSTRTRDLNKVVQFLQNEKMD
;
A
#
# COMPACT_ATOMS: atom_id res chain seq x y z
N THR A 1 1.92 7.72 12.35
CA THR A 1 1.30 8.08 11.05
C THR A 1 1.72 9.49 10.60
N LEU A 2 1.97 10.42 11.52
CA LEU A 2 2.28 11.83 11.21
C LEU A 2 3.75 12.07 10.85
N GLU A 3 4.63 11.14 11.22
CA GLU A 3 6.05 11.20 10.96
C GLU A 3 6.35 10.79 9.51
N VAL A 4 7.26 11.51 8.85
CA VAL A 4 7.79 11.25 7.51
C VAL A 4 9.30 11.31 7.55
N GLY A 5 9.98 10.22 7.18
CA GLY A 5 11.45 10.14 7.18
C GLY A 5 12.11 10.37 8.54
N GLY A 6 11.43 10.08 9.66
CA GLY A 6 11.93 10.29 11.01
C GLY A 6 11.63 11.68 11.60
N THR A 7 10.86 12.53 10.92
CA THR A 7 10.58 13.91 11.36
C THR A 7 9.09 14.23 11.32
N PHE A 8 8.68 15.26 12.08
CA PHE A 8 7.31 15.81 12.05
C PHE A 8 7.22 17.13 11.27
N ASN A 9 8.26 17.52 10.54
CA ASN A 9 8.34 18.80 9.87
C ASN A 9 7.14 19.09 8.97
N HIS A 10 6.77 18.14 8.12
CA HIS A 10 5.62 18.29 7.23
C HIS A 10 4.31 18.51 8.02
N PHE A 11 4.09 17.77 9.09
CA PHE A 11 2.90 17.90 9.95
C PHE A 11 2.88 19.26 10.66
N CYS A 12 3.99 19.67 11.25
CA CYS A 12 4.11 20.96 11.96
C CYS A 12 3.90 22.13 11.01
N GLN A 13 4.51 22.12 9.84
CA GLN A 13 4.33 23.17 8.82
C GLN A 13 2.87 23.30 8.38
N ARG A 14 2.20 22.17 8.14
CA ARG A 14 0.78 22.19 7.72
C ARG A 14 -0.17 22.78 8.76
N LEU A 15 0.16 22.67 10.03
CA LEU A 15 -0.68 23.17 11.14
C LEU A 15 -0.20 24.48 11.73
N GLY A 16 0.89 25.06 11.18
CA GLY A 16 1.48 26.29 11.73
C GLY A 16 2.07 26.09 13.13
N ILE A 17 2.55 24.90 13.44
CA ILE A 17 3.18 24.60 14.74
C ILE A 17 4.65 24.97 14.66
N GLU A 18 5.06 26.03 15.33
CA GLU A 18 6.45 26.50 15.35
C GLU A 18 7.31 25.75 16.36
N GLN A 19 6.75 25.41 17.53
CA GLN A 19 7.44 24.69 18.59
C GLN A 19 6.51 23.65 19.21
N ALA A 20 6.98 22.40 19.25
CA ALA A 20 6.28 21.31 19.93
C ALA A 20 7.28 20.26 20.44
N GLU A 21 6.97 19.67 21.59
CA GLU A 21 7.66 18.48 22.00
C GLU A 21 7.26 17.31 21.09
N GLN A 22 8.25 16.66 20.49
CA GLN A 22 8.04 15.59 19.52
C GLN A 22 8.50 14.25 20.11
N LYS A 23 7.66 13.22 20.02
CA LYS A 23 7.98 11.88 20.50
C LYS A 23 7.51 10.83 19.51
N ILE A 24 8.43 9.97 19.09
CA ILE A 24 8.14 8.79 18.28
C ILE A 24 8.11 7.59 19.22
N LEU A 25 6.97 6.91 19.30
CA LEU A 25 6.85 5.63 19.99
C LEU A 25 6.97 4.51 18.97
N HIS A 26 7.87 3.58 19.21
CA HIS A 26 8.02 2.41 18.37
C HIS A 26 6.84 1.46 18.56
N SER A 27 6.45 0.80 17.48
CA SER A 27 5.42 -0.24 17.52
C SER A 27 5.93 -1.45 18.35
N PRO A 28 5.04 -2.10 19.12
CA PRO A 28 5.39 -3.31 19.87
C PRO A 28 5.53 -4.57 18.99
N PHE A 29 5.17 -4.47 17.70
CA PHE A 29 5.13 -5.62 16.79
C PHE A 29 6.54 -5.99 16.29
N ASP A 30 6.78 -7.29 16.16
CA ASP A 30 8.03 -7.86 15.60
C ASP A 30 7.94 -7.90 14.06
N TYR A 31 7.92 -6.73 13.43
CA TYR A 31 7.81 -6.60 11.97
C TYR A 31 8.84 -7.43 11.19
N PRO A 32 10.11 -7.57 11.60
CA PRO A 32 11.08 -8.40 10.89
C PRO A 32 10.63 -9.85 10.72
N ASN A 33 9.92 -10.41 11.69
CA ASN A 33 9.43 -11.79 11.67
C ASN A 33 7.96 -11.90 11.22
N GLN A 34 7.14 -10.87 11.50
CA GLN A 34 5.72 -10.86 11.17
C GLN A 34 5.43 -10.43 9.74
N SER A 35 6.30 -9.62 9.12
CA SER A 35 5.98 -9.02 7.82
C SER A 35 7.12 -9.07 6.82
N LEU A 36 6.77 -9.29 5.55
CA LEU A 36 7.67 -9.27 4.40
C LEU A 36 7.27 -8.14 3.46
N LEU A 37 8.18 -7.22 3.18
CA LEU A 37 8.01 -6.17 2.17
C LEU A 37 8.71 -6.56 0.88
N CYS A 38 7.95 -6.72 -0.19
CA CYS A 38 8.46 -7.03 -1.52
C CYS A 38 8.30 -5.85 -2.48
N VAL A 39 9.39 -5.45 -3.12
CA VAL A 39 9.36 -4.63 -4.33
C VAL A 39 9.90 -5.48 -5.47
N PRO A 40 9.05 -6.05 -6.33
CA PRO A 40 9.47 -6.99 -7.35
C PRO A 40 10.61 -6.46 -8.23
N ARG A 41 11.56 -7.32 -8.59
CA ARG A 41 12.70 -6.93 -9.42
C ARG A 41 12.25 -6.58 -10.83
N TYR A 42 11.36 -7.38 -11.37
CA TYR A 42 10.83 -7.24 -12.72
C TYR A 42 9.37 -6.80 -12.61
N LEU A 43 9.11 -5.57 -12.99
CA LEU A 43 7.77 -5.00 -13.06
C LEU A 43 7.47 -4.61 -14.51
N PRO A 44 6.23 -4.80 -14.99
CA PRO A 44 5.83 -4.31 -16.29
C PRO A 44 6.01 -2.79 -16.36
N ALA A 45 6.39 -2.29 -17.53
CA ALA A 45 6.55 -0.86 -17.74
C ALA A 45 5.18 -0.15 -17.61
N THR A 46 5.13 0.92 -16.82
CA THR A 46 3.89 1.59 -16.41
C THR A 46 3.13 2.31 -17.53
N ASN A 47 3.71 2.44 -18.71
CA ASN A 47 3.15 3.21 -19.84
C ASN A 47 2.92 2.36 -21.11
N GLN A 48 2.83 1.04 -20.98
CA GLN A 48 2.55 0.14 -22.11
C GLN A 48 1.09 -0.33 -22.06
N ASN A 49 0.51 -0.58 -23.23
CA ASN A 49 -0.88 -1.04 -23.38
C ASN A 49 -1.18 -2.35 -22.61
N ASN A 50 -0.15 -3.13 -22.28
CA ASN A 50 -0.26 -4.42 -21.60
C ASN A 50 0.07 -4.36 -20.09
N THR A 51 0.25 -3.19 -19.50
CA THR A 51 0.65 -3.06 -18.07
C THR A 51 -0.31 -3.78 -17.14
N LEU A 52 -1.61 -3.65 -17.37
CA LEU A 52 -2.67 -4.28 -16.57
C LEU A 52 -2.58 -5.80 -16.63
N GLN A 53 -2.56 -6.35 -17.86
CA GLN A 53 -2.47 -7.79 -18.09
C GLN A 53 -1.20 -8.37 -17.45
N SER A 54 -0.03 -7.76 -17.71
CA SER A 54 1.25 -8.23 -17.16
C SER A 54 1.28 -8.15 -15.63
N LEU A 55 0.62 -7.15 -15.02
CA LEU A 55 0.46 -7.07 -13.57
C LEU A 55 -0.44 -8.19 -13.05
N GLY A 56 -1.56 -8.43 -13.72
CA GLY A 56 -2.49 -9.52 -13.40
C GLY A 56 -1.80 -10.88 -13.45
N GLU A 57 -1.09 -11.17 -14.55
CA GLU A 57 -0.32 -12.41 -14.74
C GLU A 57 0.76 -12.61 -13.66
N MET A 58 1.41 -11.53 -13.23
CA MET A 58 2.43 -11.58 -12.19
C MET A 58 1.83 -11.80 -10.78
N LEU A 59 0.70 -11.18 -10.49
CA LEU A 59 0.12 -11.15 -9.13
C LEU A 59 -0.79 -12.33 -8.84
N LEU A 60 -1.55 -12.80 -9.84
CA LEU A 60 -2.55 -13.85 -9.66
C LEU A 60 -1.99 -15.13 -9.02
N PRO A 61 -0.85 -15.70 -9.45
CA PRO A 61 -0.31 -16.90 -8.83
C PRO A 61 0.02 -16.73 -7.33
N ILE A 62 0.40 -15.51 -6.91
CA ILE A 62 0.69 -15.22 -5.50
C ILE A 62 -0.60 -15.12 -4.69
N ILE A 63 -1.63 -14.48 -5.25
CA ILE A 63 -2.95 -14.36 -4.65
C ILE A 63 -3.59 -15.74 -4.47
N GLU A 64 -3.48 -16.62 -5.47
CA GLU A 64 -3.97 -17.99 -5.42
C GLU A 64 -3.21 -18.83 -4.39
N ALA A 65 -1.88 -18.74 -4.36
CA ALA A 65 -1.04 -19.39 -3.36
C ALA A 65 -1.40 -18.96 -1.93
N ASN A 66 -1.86 -17.71 -1.75
CA ASN A 66 -2.37 -17.16 -0.49
C ASN A 66 -3.86 -17.51 -0.25
N LYS A 67 -4.52 -18.20 -1.17
CA LYS A 67 -5.95 -18.49 -1.13
C LYS A 67 -6.81 -17.22 -1.00
N GLY A 68 -6.53 -16.20 -1.77
CA GLY A 68 -7.10 -14.87 -1.58
C GLY A 68 -6.49 -14.15 -0.37
N ARG A 69 -7.27 -13.84 0.65
CA ARG A 69 -6.89 -13.11 1.88
C ARG A 69 -6.08 -11.85 1.56
N CYS A 70 -6.49 -11.13 0.52
CA CYS A 70 -5.70 -10.11 -0.13
C CYS A 70 -6.46 -8.79 -0.30
N PHE A 71 -5.78 -7.68 0.01
CA PHE A 71 -6.15 -6.35 -0.47
C PHE A 71 -5.29 -5.97 -1.67
N VAL A 72 -5.93 -5.59 -2.77
CA VAL A 72 -5.29 -4.99 -3.93
C VAL A 72 -5.67 -3.51 -3.97
N LEU A 73 -4.72 -2.65 -3.62
CA LEU A 73 -4.90 -1.23 -3.46
C LEU A 73 -4.35 -0.50 -4.69
N CYS A 74 -5.26 0.06 -5.49
CA CYS A 74 -4.94 0.72 -6.74
C CYS A 74 -4.92 2.25 -6.60
N THR A 75 -4.07 2.90 -7.38
CA THR A 75 -3.98 4.36 -7.44
C THR A 75 -4.94 4.99 -8.44
N SER A 76 -5.66 4.18 -9.23
CA SER A 76 -6.68 4.66 -10.16
C SER A 76 -7.86 3.70 -10.29
N TYR A 77 -9.04 4.24 -10.56
CA TYR A 77 -10.24 3.45 -10.85
C TYR A 77 -10.11 2.55 -12.08
N LEU A 78 -9.36 3.00 -13.10
CA LEU A 78 -9.09 2.20 -14.29
C LEU A 78 -8.32 0.93 -13.96
N MET A 79 -7.22 1.05 -13.21
CA MET A 79 -6.42 -0.09 -12.78
C MET A 79 -7.22 -1.01 -11.84
N MET A 80 -7.97 -0.44 -10.91
CA MET A 80 -8.82 -1.16 -9.97
C MET A 80 -9.83 -2.05 -10.69
N ARG A 81 -10.59 -1.49 -11.62
CA ARG A 81 -11.60 -2.24 -12.38
C ARG A 81 -10.97 -3.30 -13.28
N GLY A 82 -9.91 -2.92 -13.99
CA GLY A 82 -9.24 -3.85 -14.90
C GLY A 82 -8.60 -5.04 -14.19
N LEU A 83 -7.93 -4.83 -13.04
CA LEU A 83 -7.38 -5.95 -12.25
C LEU A 83 -8.50 -6.82 -11.66
N ALA A 84 -9.61 -6.24 -11.19
CA ALA A 84 -10.72 -7.01 -10.68
C ALA A 84 -11.35 -7.90 -11.78
N GLU A 85 -11.53 -7.35 -12.99
CA GLU A 85 -12.02 -8.09 -14.16
C GLU A 85 -11.05 -9.20 -14.55
N TYR A 86 -9.76 -8.89 -14.65
CA TYR A 86 -8.72 -9.87 -14.96
C TYR A 86 -8.73 -11.04 -13.95
N PHE A 87 -8.83 -10.77 -12.65
CA PHE A 87 -8.84 -11.82 -11.64
C PHE A 87 -10.12 -12.66 -11.70
N ARG A 88 -11.28 -12.06 -11.98
CA ARG A 88 -12.55 -12.79 -12.17
C ARG A 88 -12.53 -13.72 -13.38
N GLU A 89 -11.89 -13.31 -14.46
CA GLU A 89 -11.80 -14.11 -15.69
C GLU A 89 -10.79 -15.26 -15.59
N ASN A 90 -9.77 -15.11 -14.72
CA ASN A 90 -8.62 -16.03 -14.70
C ASN A 90 -8.49 -16.83 -13.39
N SER A 91 -9.46 -16.71 -12.45
CA SER A 91 -9.46 -17.48 -11.20
C SER A 91 -10.86 -17.76 -10.68
N GLU A 92 -10.97 -18.72 -9.78
CA GLU A 92 -12.19 -19.05 -9.04
C GLU A 92 -12.32 -18.29 -7.70
N LEU A 93 -11.44 -17.31 -7.44
CA LEU A 93 -11.45 -16.55 -6.21
C LEU A 93 -12.64 -15.59 -6.14
N SER A 94 -13.18 -15.37 -4.95
CA SER A 94 -14.19 -14.32 -4.71
C SER A 94 -13.54 -12.94 -4.82
N ILE A 95 -13.87 -12.18 -5.86
CA ILE A 95 -13.32 -10.85 -6.12
C ILE A 95 -14.34 -9.79 -5.73
N LEU A 96 -14.07 -9.11 -4.64
CA LEU A 96 -14.86 -8.01 -4.10
C LEU A 96 -14.32 -6.68 -4.61
N LEU A 97 -15.17 -5.89 -5.29
CA LEU A 97 -14.76 -4.65 -5.92
C LEU A 97 -15.38 -3.44 -5.24
N GLN A 98 -14.57 -2.46 -4.91
CA GLN A 98 -15.05 -1.16 -4.41
C GLN A 98 -16.05 -0.54 -5.39
N GLY A 99 -17.21 -0.14 -4.87
CA GLY A 99 -18.28 0.50 -5.61
C GLY A 99 -19.43 -0.43 -6.01
N GLU A 100 -19.28 -1.76 -5.91
CA GLU A 100 -20.38 -2.71 -6.16
C GLU A 100 -21.36 -2.78 -4.97
N MET A 101 -20.91 -2.42 -3.79
CA MET A 101 -21.76 -2.32 -2.60
C MET A 101 -21.22 -1.28 -1.60
N PRO A 102 -21.99 -0.88 -0.57
CA PRO A 102 -21.51 0.02 0.48
C PRO A 102 -20.26 -0.52 1.17
N LYS A 103 -19.31 0.36 1.51
CA LYS A 103 -18.00 0.02 2.10
C LYS A 103 -18.11 -0.92 3.31
N ALA A 104 -19.08 -0.67 4.20
CA ALA A 104 -19.25 -1.49 5.39
C ALA A 104 -19.63 -2.94 5.05
N LYS A 105 -20.55 -3.13 4.11
CA LYS A 105 -20.96 -4.48 3.63
C LYS A 105 -19.83 -5.19 2.91
N LEU A 106 -19.05 -4.46 2.10
CA LEU A 106 -17.91 -5.01 1.38
C LEU A 106 -16.84 -5.55 2.36
N LEU A 107 -16.58 -4.82 3.43
CA LEU A 107 -15.66 -5.25 4.48
C LEU A 107 -16.20 -6.42 5.30
N GLU A 108 -17.48 -6.39 5.63
CA GLU A 108 -18.14 -7.50 6.32
C GLU A 108 -18.04 -8.79 5.50
N GLN A 109 -18.34 -8.70 4.19
CA GLN A 109 -18.22 -9.83 3.28
C GLN A 109 -16.78 -10.31 3.17
N PHE A 110 -15.80 -9.42 3.05
CA PHE A 110 -14.37 -9.76 3.02
C PHE A 110 -13.91 -10.52 4.27
N ILE A 111 -14.38 -10.12 5.44
CA ILE A 111 -14.06 -10.79 6.72
C ILE A 111 -14.72 -12.17 6.80
N HIS A 112 -15.97 -12.31 6.34
CA HIS A 112 -16.68 -13.58 6.36
C HIS A 112 -16.18 -14.56 5.30
N GLU A 113 -15.83 -14.07 4.12
CA GLU A 113 -15.28 -14.86 3.02
C GLU A 113 -13.75 -14.89 3.12
N THR A 114 -13.20 -15.71 4.01
CA THR A 114 -11.76 -15.78 4.31
C THR A 114 -10.85 -16.03 3.10
N HIS A 115 -11.41 -16.40 1.94
CA HIS A 115 -10.66 -16.66 0.69
C HIS A 115 -11.01 -15.66 -0.41
N SER A 116 -11.28 -14.42 -0.05
CA SER A 116 -11.63 -13.36 -1.00
C SER A 116 -10.47 -12.40 -1.27
N VAL A 117 -10.61 -11.66 -2.37
CA VAL A 117 -9.69 -10.58 -2.77
C VAL A 117 -10.49 -9.29 -2.84
N LEU A 118 -10.10 -8.29 -2.05
CA LEU A 118 -10.71 -6.97 -2.10
C LEU A 118 -9.87 -6.04 -2.96
N VAL A 119 -10.45 -5.57 -4.07
CA VAL A 119 -9.83 -4.63 -4.99
C VAL A 119 -10.43 -3.23 -4.80
N ALA A 120 -9.60 -2.25 -4.42
CA ALA A 120 -10.04 -0.92 -4.04
C ALA A 120 -9.03 0.17 -4.39
N THR A 121 -9.46 1.44 -4.35
CA THR A 121 -8.57 2.60 -4.48
C THR A 121 -8.12 3.11 -3.11
N SER A 122 -7.20 4.09 -3.11
CA SER A 122 -6.63 4.70 -1.90
C SER A 122 -7.68 5.26 -0.93
N SER A 123 -8.82 5.74 -1.43
CA SER A 123 -9.92 6.21 -0.58
C SER A 123 -10.51 5.11 0.33
N PHE A 124 -10.28 3.85 -0.02
CA PHE A 124 -10.69 2.71 0.79
C PHE A 124 -9.71 2.40 1.93
N TRP A 125 -8.46 2.86 1.85
CA TRP A 125 -7.42 2.57 2.84
C TRP A 125 -7.72 3.20 4.21
N GLU A 126 -8.48 4.29 4.23
CA GLU A 126 -8.87 4.95 5.48
C GLU A 126 -10.02 4.23 6.19
N GLY A 127 -9.89 4.06 7.50
CA GLY A 127 -10.96 3.51 8.34
C GLY A 127 -11.25 2.02 8.17
N VAL A 128 -10.38 1.26 7.48
CA VAL A 128 -10.48 -0.20 7.38
C VAL A 128 -9.78 -0.84 8.57
N ASP A 129 -10.46 -1.68 9.33
CA ASP A 129 -9.91 -2.49 10.41
C ASP A 129 -10.26 -3.97 10.17
N VAL A 130 -9.32 -4.69 9.54
CA VAL A 130 -9.41 -6.15 9.35
C VAL A 130 -8.30 -6.78 10.16
N ARG A 131 -8.66 -7.68 11.05
CA ARG A 131 -7.74 -8.39 11.96
C ARG A 131 -7.72 -9.87 11.66
N GLY A 132 -6.61 -10.51 12.02
CA GLY A 132 -6.46 -11.96 11.94
C GLY A 132 -6.34 -12.50 10.53
N ASP A 133 -6.75 -13.74 10.34
CA ASP A 133 -6.47 -14.56 9.15
C ASP A 133 -7.14 -14.08 7.85
N ALA A 134 -8.08 -13.12 7.93
CA ALA A 134 -8.78 -12.62 6.75
C ALA A 134 -7.86 -11.82 5.81
N LEU A 135 -6.77 -11.23 6.32
CA LEU A 135 -5.84 -10.41 5.54
C LEU A 135 -4.40 -10.80 5.84
N SER A 136 -3.73 -11.42 4.88
CA SER A 136 -2.30 -11.76 4.98
C SER A 136 -1.47 -11.23 3.80
N LEU A 137 -2.12 -10.63 2.79
CA LEU A 137 -1.44 -10.05 1.63
C LEU A 137 -2.01 -8.67 1.30
N VAL A 138 -1.14 -7.68 1.20
CA VAL A 138 -1.48 -6.34 0.70
C VAL A 138 -0.66 -6.08 -0.56
N ILE A 139 -1.33 -5.74 -1.66
CA ILE A 139 -0.71 -5.40 -2.93
C ILE A 139 -1.01 -3.94 -3.23
N ILE A 140 0.00 -3.16 -3.60
CA ILE A 140 -0.11 -1.75 -3.96
C ILE A 140 0.44 -1.58 -5.37
N ASP A 141 -0.39 -1.12 -6.30
CA ASP A 141 -0.05 -1.03 -7.73
C ASP A 141 1.06 -0.03 -8.02
N LYS A 142 1.05 1.12 -7.35
CA LYS A 142 2.04 2.21 -7.48
C LYS A 142 2.16 3.01 -6.21
N LEU A 143 3.22 3.81 -6.09
CA LEU A 143 3.32 4.83 -5.06
C LEU A 143 2.14 5.83 -5.17
N PRO A 144 1.41 6.11 -4.07
CA PRO A 144 0.16 6.85 -4.09
C PRO A 144 0.39 8.37 -4.16
N PHE A 145 1.08 8.82 -5.21
CA PHE A 145 1.17 10.25 -5.51
C PHE A 145 -0.19 10.77 -5.97
N THR A 146 -0.60 11.91 -5.42
CA THR A 146 -1.81 12.61 -5.87
C THR A 146 -1.64 13.05 -7.33
N ALA A 147 -2.71 12.96 -8.12
CA ALA A 147 -2.69 13.36 -9.51
C ALA A 147 -2.36 14.87 -9.62
N PRO A 148 -1.47 15.28 -10.55
CA PRO A 148 -0.99 16.64 -10.63
C PRO A 148 -2.05 17.67 -11.09
N ASP A 149 -3.18 17.20 -11.59
CA ASP A 149 -4.33 18.02 -12.03
C ASP A 149 -5.37 18.25 -10.93
N GLU A 150 -5.17 17.68 -9.74
CA GLU A 150 -6.03 17.93 -8.58
C GLU A 150 -5.94 19.42 -8.17
N PRO A 151 -7.09 20.15 -8.08
CA PRO A 151 -7.09 21.60 -7.92
C PRO A 151 -6.41 22.09 -6.64
N LEU A 152 -6.63 21.42 -5.51
CA LEU A 152 -6.04 21.79 -4.23
C LEU A 152 -4.52 21.58 -4.25
N LEU A 153 -4.06 20.48 -4.83
CA LEU A 153 -2.63 20.19 -4.99
C LEU A 153 -1.97 21.25 -5.88
N LYS A 154 -2.60 21.64 -6.99
CA LYS A 154 -2.09 22.71 -7.87
C LYS A 154 -1.88 24.02 -7.12
N ALA A 155 -2.89 24.47 -6.37
CA ALA A 155 -2.81 25.72 -5.59
C ALA A 155 -1.67 25.65 -4.55
N ARG A 156 -1.51 24.51 -3.89
CA ARG A 156 -0.43 24.31 -2.89
C ARG A 156 0.96 24.24 -3.52
N ILE A 157 1.08 23.64 -4.69
CA ILE A 157 2.32 23.61 -5.48
C ILE A 157 2.73 25.03 -5.87
N GLU A 158 1.78 25.84 -6.31
CA GLU A 158 2.03 27.22 -6.71
C GLU A 158 2.45 28.08 -5.51
N ASP A 159 1.74 27.99 -4.39
CA ASP A 159 2.09 28.69 -3.15
C ASP A 159 3.48 28.29 -2.64
N CYS A 160 3.79 27.00 -2.61
CA CYS A 160 5.11 26.50 -2.21
C CYS A 160 6.23 27.08 -3.10
N ARG A 161 6.02 27.14 -4.42
CA ARG A 161 6.99 27.77 -5.34
C ARG A 161 7.17 29.25 -5.10
N LEU A 162 6.10 29.99 -4.83
CA LEU A 162 6.16 31.43 -4.51
C LEU A 162 6.96 31.67 -3.23
N GLN A 163 6.93 30.74 -2.28
CA GLN A 163 7.72 30.79 -1.06
C GLN A 163 9.16 30.26 -1.22
N GLY A 164 9.56 29.87 -2.43
CA GLY A 164 10.90 29.34 -2.73
C GLY A 164 11.14 27.89 -2.33
N GLY A 165 10.07 27.13 -2.02
CA GLY A 165 10.12 25.72 -1.67
C GLY A 165 10.19 24.76 -2.89
N ASP A 166 10.39 23.48 -2.60
CA ASP A 166 10.33 22.39 -3.59
C ASP A 166 9.03 21.59 -3.39
N PRO A 167 7.99 21.82 -4.20
CA PRO A 167 6.69 21.16 -4.01
C PRO A 167 6.75 19.64 -4.06
N PHE A 168 7.70 19.06 -4.79
CA PHE A 168 7.82 17.61 -4.84
C PHE A 168 8.31 17.04 -3.51
N ASN A 169 9.37 17.64 -2.95
CA ASN A 169 9.94 17.19 -1.68
C ASN A 169 9.12 17.66 -0.47
N ASP A 170 8.54 18.85 -0.51
CA ASP A 170 7.87 19.48 0.64
C ASP A 170 6.40 19.06 0.77
N ILE A 171 5.74 18.67 -0.34
CA ILE A 171 4.30 18.35 -0.36
C ILE A 171 4.05 16.93 -0.85
N GLN A 172 4.47 16.60 -2.09
CA GLN A 172 4.02 15.37 -2.75
C GLN A 172 4.61 14.11 -2.12
N ILE A 173 5.91 14.10 -1.81
CA ILE A 173 6.56 12.96 -1.14
C ILE A 173 5.96 12.73 0.24
N PRO A 174 5.87 13.71 1.16
CA PRO A 174 5.28 13.51 2.48
C PRO A 174 3.85 12.97 2.43
N GLU A 175 3.00 13.51 1.57
CA GLU A 175 1.61 13.04 1.43
C GLU A 175 1.54 11.61 0.91
N ALA A 176 2.33 11.27 -0.11
CA ALA A 176 2.40 9.91 -0.63
C ALA A 176 2.94 8.92 0.41
N VAL A 177 3.93 9.33 1.24
CA VAL A 177 4.45 8.52 2.35
C VAL A 177 3.35 8.24 3.38
N ILE A 178 2.60 9.26 3.80
CA ILE A 178 1.52 9.11 4.78
C ILE A 178 0.45 8.14 4.25
N THR A 179 0.05 8.31 2.99
CA THR A 179 -0.93 7.42 2.34
C THR A 179 -0.40 5.99 2.25
N LEU A 180 0.85 5.80 1.84
CA LEU A 180 1.47 4.48 1.77
C LEU A 180 1.54 3.80 3.15
N LYS A 181 1.91 4.54 4.21
CA LYS A 181 1.91 4.05 5.60
C LYS A 181 0.54 3.56 6.03
N GLN A 182 -0.52 4.25 5.64
CA GLN A 182 -1.89 3.84 5.95
C GLN A 182 -2.23 2.49 5.28
N GLY A 183 -1.86 2.30 4.02
CA GLY A 183 -2.07 1.06 3.29
C GLY A 183 -1.28 -0.12 3.88
N VAL A 184 0.02 0.06 4.07
CA VAL A 184 0.91 -0.96 4.66
C VAL A 184 0.51 -1.31 6.09
N GLY A 185 0.12 -0.30 6.87
CA GLY A 185 -0.30 -0.46 8.27
C GLY A 185 -1.61 -1.25 8.46
N ARG A 186 -2.25 -1.73 7.39
CA ARG A 186 -3.42 -2.62 7.48
C ARG A 186 -3.04 -4.07 7.76
N LEU A 187 -1.82 -4.47 7.45
CA LEU A 187 -1.40 -5.87 7.47
C LEU A 187 -1.19 -6.41 8.90
N ILE A 188 -0.44 -5.68 9.73
CA ILE A 188 -0.10 -6.14 11.09
C ILE A 188 -0.84 -5.28 12.11
N ARG A 189 -1.77 -5.89 12.84
CA ARG A 189 -2.66 -5.28 13.83
C ARG A 189 -2.58 -5.95 15.18
N ASP A 190 -2.11 -7.20 15.19
CA ASP A 190 -1.94 -8.01 16.39
C ASP A 190 -0.56 -8.66 16.41
N VAL A 191 -0.15 -9.15 17.58
CA VAL A 191 1.10 -9.89 17.77
C VAL A 191 1.12 -11.23 17.05
N THR A 192 -0.05 -11.75 16.70
CA THR A 192 -0.22 -13.00 15.96
C THR A 192 -0.32 -12.80 14.45
N ASP A 193 -0.58 -11.57 13.99
CA ASP A 193 -0.71 -11.29 12.56
C ASP A 193 0.61 -11.55 11.83
N ARG A 194 0.48 -12.12 10.63
CA ARG A 194 1.61 -12.37 9.74
C ARG A 194 1.19 -12.18 8.29
N GLY A 195 2.06 -11.56 7.49
CA GLY A 195 1.73 -11.39 6.08
C GLY A 195 2.78 -10.65 5.27
N ALA A 196 2.45 -10.40 4.00
CA ALA A 196 3.34 -9.74 3.06
C ALA A 196 2.70 -8.49 2.44
N VAL A 197 3.55 -7.52 2.13
CA VAL A 197 3.21 -6.34 1.32
C VAL A 197 3.99 -6.39 0.02
N ILE A 198 3.30 -6.27 -1.11
CA ILE A 198 3.94 -6.13 -2.43
C ILE A 198 3.67 -4.72 -2.93
N ILE A 199 4.73 -3.96 -3.22
CA ILE A 199 4.63 -2.64 -3.83
C ILE A 199 5.16 -2.73 -5.26
N CYS A 200 4.26 -2.61 -6.24
CA CYS A 200 4.55 -2.77 -7.66
C CYS A 200 5.12 -1.48 -8.29
N ASP A 201 6.08 -0.85 -7.61
CA ASP A 201 6.69 0.40 -8.08
C ASP A 201 8.19 0.44 -7.81
N ASN A 202 8.98 0.26 -8.87
CA ASN A 202 10.44 0.28 -8.78
C ASN A 202 11.02 1.64 -8.36
N ARG A 203 10.25 2.73 -8.46
CA ARG A 203 10.70 4.06 -8.00
C ARG A 203 11.07 4.05 -6.52
N LEU A 204 10.41 3.18 -5.74
CA LEU A 204 10.71 3.00 -4.31
C LEU A 204 12.16 2.59 -4.02
N VAL A 205 12.80 1.86 -4.94
CA VAL A 205 14.19 1.35 -4.76
C VAL A 205 15.19 1.98 -5.73
N MET A 206 14.71 2.66 -6.78
CA MET A 206 15.57 3.23 -7.81
C MET A 206 15.71 4.76 -7.73
N ARG A 207 14.84 5.44 -6.98
CA ARG A 207 14.86 6.90 -6.85
C ARG A 207 15.36 7.29 -5.47
N ASN A 208 16.09 8.40 -5.38
CA ASN A 208 16.64 8.90 -4.13
C ASN A 208 15.57 9.12 -3.06
N TYR A 209 14.40 9.62 -3.44
CA TYR A 209 13.28 9.82 -2.51
C TYR A 209 12.67 8.51 -1.97
N GLY A 210 12.94 7.37 -2.61
CA GLY A 210 12.46 6.06 -2.15
C GLY A 210 12.95 5.72 -0.74
N GLU A 211 14.12 6.22 -0.35
CA GLU A 211 14.64 6.04 1.01
C GLU A 211 13.74 6.68 2.07
N THR A 212 13.13 7.84 1.78
CA THR A 212 12.17 8.50 2.67
C THR A 212 10.95 7.62 2.92
N PHE A 213 10.43 6.99 1.88
CA PHE A 213 9.34 6.00 2.01
C PHE A 213 9.77 4.82 2.86
N LEU A 214 10.91 4.20 2.52
CA LEU A 214 11.39 3.00 3.20
C LEU A 214 11.73 3.23 4.68
N LYS A 215 12.22 4.41 5.06
CA LYS A 215 12.45 4.79 6.46
C LYS A 215 11.16 5.03 7.23
N SER A 216 10.09 5.44 6.54
CA SER A 216 8.79 5.72 7.14
C SER A 216 7.91 4.48 7.30
N LEU A 217 8.20 3.40 6.58
CA LEU A 217 7.47 2.13 6.68
C LEU A 217 7.94 1.31 7.89
N PRO A 218 7.11 0.36 8.37
CA PRO A 218 7.54 -0.61 9.37
C PRO A 218 8.83 -1.33 8.94
N ASN A 219 9.65 -1.70 9.94
CA ASN A 219 10.93 -2.39 9.70
C ASN A 219 10.72 -3.87 9.33
N SER A 220 9.97 -4.14 8.28
CA SER A 220 9.73 -5.47 7.73
C SER A 220 10.98 -6.05 7.07
N THR A 221 11.11 -7.37 7.06
CA THR A 221 12.10 -8.04 6.22
C THR A 221 11.83 -7.72 4.74
N ARG A 222 12.89 -7.42 3.97
CA ARG A 222 12.74 -6.92 2.60
C ARG A 222 13.21 -7.93 1.57
N THR A 223 12.48 -8.01 0.45
CA THR A 223 12.86 -8.86 -0.69
C THR A 223 12.52 -8.20 -2.01
N ARG A 224 13.09 -8.71 -3.09
CA ARG A 224 12.74 -8.37 -4.47
C ARG A 224 12.28 -9.60 -5.26
N ASP A 225 12.14 -10.73 -4.58
CA ASP A 225 11.80 -12.02 -5.15
C ASP A 225 10.39 -12.43 -4.70
N LEU A 226 9.48 -12.57 -5.66
CA LEU A 226 8.09 -12.96 -5.43
C LEU A 226 7.96 -14.41 -4.91
N ASN A 227 8.90 -15.31 -5.27
CA ASN A 227 8.90 -16.68 -4.73
C ASN A 227 9.10 -16.68 -3.21
N LYS A 228 9.89 -15.75 -2.67
CA LYS A 228 10.04 -15.60 -1.23
C LYS A 228 8.77 -15.11 -0.55
N VAL A 229 7.95 -14.33 -1.26
CA VAL A 229 6.62 -13.94 -0.76
C VAL A 229 5.72 -15.16 -0.64
N VAL A 230 5.65 -16.00 -1.68
CA VAL A 230 4.86 -17.23 -1.65
C VAL A 230 5.32 -18.15 -0.52
N GLN A 231 6.63 -18.39 -0.41
CA GLN A 231 7.19 -19.22 0.68
C GLN A 231 6.86 -18.64 2.06
N PHE A 232 6.96 -17.32 2.23
CA PHE A 232 6.65 -16.65 3.49
C PHE A 232 5.17 -16.81 3.86
N LEU A 233 4.25 -16.66 2.90
CA LEU A 233 2.80 -16.78 3.11
C LEU A 233 2.36 -18.23 3.37
N GLN A 234 3.03 -19.22 2.78
CA GLN A 234 2.72 -20.64 2.93
C GLN A 234 3.34 -21.28 4.18
N ASN A 235 4.45 -20.73 4.68
CA ASN A 235 5.02 -21.16 5.95
C ASN A 235 4.13 -20.62 7.08
N GLU A 236 3.00 -21.29 7.30
CA GLU A 236 2.23 -21.16 8.53
C GLU A 236 3.18 -21.48 9.70
N LYS A 237 3.04 -20.76 10.83
CA LYS A 237 3.79 -21.06 12.05
C LYS A 237 3.78 -22.58 12.25
N MET A 238 4.93 -23.19 12.10
CA MET A 238 5.13 -24.49 12.77
C MET A 238 5.10 -24.17 14.26
N ASP A 239 3.98 -24.52 14.90
CA ASP A 239 3.81 -24.48 16.34
C ASP A 239 4.88 -25.31 17.06
#